data_f74a9d38c0185b6163cec37fb268abc9
#
_entry.id   f74a9d38c0185b6163cec37fb268abc9
#
_cell.length_a   1.000
_cell.length_b   1.000
_cell.length_c   1.000
_cell.angle_alpha   90.00
_cell.angle_beta   90.00
_cell.angle_gamma   90.00
#
_symmetry.space_group_name_H-M   'P 1'
#
loop_
_entity.id
_entity.type
_entity.pdbx_description
1 polymer ?
#
loop_
_entity_poly.entity_id
_entity_poly.type
_entity_poly.pdbx_seq_one_letter_code
_entity_poly.pdbx_strand_id
1 'polypeptide(L)' 'MNPIEESVESKLMWEGIKKYLHKLTPKECEVMISLYVDHLSVRETAAKLKVEDSTVSTHRKNACDKIRNAMEE' A
#
# COMPACT_ATOMS: atom_id res chain seq x y z
N MET A 1 -8.33 15.93 -8.02
CA MET A 1 -7.02 15.32 -8.23
C MET A 1 -6.88 14.86 -9.67
N ASN A 2 -5.69 14.98 -10.23
CA ASN A 2 -5.44 14.61 -11.61
C ASN A 2 -5.37 13.09 -11.74
N PRO A 3 -6.27 12.44 -12.52
CA PRO A 3 -6.25 10.98 -12.68
C PRO A 3 -4.94 10.44 -13.24
N ILE A 4 -4.27 11.21 -14.07
CA ILE A 4 -2.99 10.79 -14.67
C ILE A 4 -1.91 10.69 -13.60
N GLU A 5 -1.83 11.67 -12.71
CA GLU A 5 -0.87 11.64 -11.62
C GLU A 5 -1.14 10.48 -10.67
N GLU A 6 -2.42 10.24 -10.38
CA GLU A 6 -2.82 9.15 -9.51
C GLU A 6 -2.44 7.80 -10.14
N SER A 7 -2.65 7.64 -11.44
CA SER A 7 -2.30 6.41 -12.13
C SER A 7 -0.80 6.16 -12.14
N VAL A 8 -0.01 7.20 -12.39
CA VAL A 8 1.46 7.09 -12.40
C VAL A 8 1.96 6.72 -11.01
N GLU A 9 1.47 7.38 -9.98
CA GLU A 9 1.88 7.11 -8.61
C GLU A 9 1.52 5.68 -8.20
N SER A 10 0.31 5.23 -8.54
CA SER A 10 -0.14 3.87 -8.22
C SER A 10 0.71 2.83 -8.94
N LYS A 11 1.08 3.08 -10.20
CA LYS A 11 1.91 2.17 -10.96
C LYS A 11 3.31 2.05 -10.35
N LEU A 12 3.92 3.19 -9.98
CA LEU A 12 5.23 3.19 -9.34
C LEU A 12 5.19 2.48 -7.99
N MET A 13 4.14 2.69 -7.22
CA MET A 13 3.97 2.03 -5.94
C MET A 13 3.82 0.52 -6.12
N TRP A 14 3.04 0.09 -7.11
CA TRP A 14 2.85 -1.33 -7.39
C TRP A 14 4.17 -2.00 -7.79
N GLU A 15 4.98 -1.32 -8.60
CA GLU A 15 6.30 -1.82 -8.95
C GLU A 15 7.17 -2.02 -7.71
N GLY A 16 7.14 -1.04 -6.80
CA GLY A 16 7.85 -1.14 -5.54
C GLY A 16 7.34 -2.27 -4.67
N ILE A 17 6.03 -2.46 -4.60
CA ILE A 17 5.42 -3.54 -3.83
C ILE A 17 5.91 -4.89 -4.34
N LYS A 18 5.86 -5.12 -5.65
CA LYS A 18 6.31 -6.38 -6.24
C LYS A 18 7.78 -6.66 -5.93
N LYS A 19 8.61 -5.63 -6.07
CA LYS A 19 10.05 -5.77 -5.91
C LYS A 19 10.46 -5.95 -4.45
N TYR A 20 9.79 -5.25 -3.54
CA TYR A 20 10.18 -5.22 -2.13
C TYR A 20 9.18 -5.90 -1.21
N LEU A 21 8.34 -6.76 -1.76
CA LEU A 21 7.31 -7.46 -1.00
C LEU A 21 7.90 -8.22 0.20
N HIS A 22 9.07 -8.79 0.04
CA HIS A 22 9.75 -9.55 1.07
C HIS A 22 10.18 -8.69 2.27
N LYS A 23 10.20 -7.37 2.11
CA LYS A 23 10.56 -6.45 3.20
C LYS A 23 9.35 -6.01 4.02
N LEU A 24 8.16 -6.37 3.60
CA LEU A 24 6.92 -5.98 4.27
C LEU A 24 6.42 -7.11 5.18
N THR A 25 5.73 -6.73 6.26
CA THR A 25 5.04 -7.71 7.09
C THR A 25 3.81 -8.23 6.33
N PRO A 26 3.27 -9.42 6.70
CA PRO A 26 2.07 -9.92 6.04
C PRO A 26 0.90 -8.94 6.07
N LYS A 27 0.71 -8.22 7.17
CA LYS A 27 -0.35 -7.22 7.27
C LYS A 27 -0.13 -6.06 6.32
N GLU A 28 1.11 -5.58 6.22
CA GLU A 28 1.46 -4.52 5.29
C GLU A 28 1.25 -4.95 3.86
N CYS A 29 1.61 -6.19 3.51
CA CYS A 29 1.37 -6.73 2.18
C CYS A 29 -0.12 -6.74 1.85
N GLU A 30 -0.95 -7.24 2.76
CA GLU A 30 -2.40 -7.30 2.56
C GLU A 30 -2.99 -5.92 2.34
N VAL A 31 -2.58 -4.95 3.15
CA VAL A 31 -3.06 -3.58 3.02
C VAL A 31 -2.67 -2.99 1.67
N MET A 32 -1.41 -3.14 1.28
CA MET A 32 -0.93 -2.57 0.02
C MET A 32 -1.61 -3.21 -1.19
N ILE A 33 -1.78 -4.51 -1.18
CA ILE A 33 -2.46 -5.22 -2.25
C ILE A 33 -3.92 -4.77 -2.34
N SER A 34 -4.60 -4.70 -1.21
CA SER A 34 -6.00 -4.27 -1.18
C SER A 34 -6.18 -2.86 -1.75
N LEU A 35 -5.29 -1.94 -1.38
CA LEU A 35 -5.41 -0.55 -1.80
C LEU A 35 -4.98 -0.33 -3.25
N TYR A 36 -3.91 -0.97 -3.70
CA TYR A 36 -3.31 -0.66 -5.00
C TYR A 36 -3.62 -1.66 -6.10
N VAL A 37 -3.94 -2.89 -5.77
CA VAL A 37 -4.30 -3.90 -6.77
C VAL A 37 -5.81 -4.07 -6.86
N ASP A 38 -6.47 -4.25 -5.70
CA ASP A 38 -7.91 -4.45 -5.64
C ASP A 38 -8.68 -3.13 -5.68
N HIS A 39 -8.00 -2.01 -5.55
CA HIS A 39 -8.58 -0.67 -5.59
C HIS A 39 -9.64 -0.43 -4.51
N LEU A 40 -9.44 -1.04 -3.35
CA LEU A 40 -10.33 -0.83 -2.21
C LEU A 40 -9.98 0.48 -1.50
N SER A 41 -10.96 1.10 -0.88
CA SER A 41 -10.73 2.26 -0.03
C SER A 41 -10.10 1.81 1.29
N VAL A 42 -9.62 2.78 2.08
CA VAL A 42 -9.12 2.49 3.43
C VAL A 42 -10.21 1.82 4.26
N ARG A 43 -11.42 2.35 4.20
CA ARG A 43 -12.55 1.80 4.95
C ARG A 43 -12.88 0.37 4.51
N GLU A 44 -12.92 0.12 3.21
CA GLU A 44 -13.19 -1.22 2.68
C GLU A 44 -12.09 -2.20 3.08
N THR A 45 -10.85 -1.77 3.03
CA THR A 45 -9.71 -2.59 3.45
C THR A 45 -9.80 -2.92 4.94
N ALA A 46 -10.13 -1.93 5.76
CA ALA A 46 -10.30 -2.12 7.20
C ALA A 46 -11.39 -3.15 7.50
N ALA A 47 -12.51 -3.06 6.80
CA ALA A 47 -13.60 -4.02 6.96
C ALA A 47 -13.18 -5.43 6.54
N LYS A 48 -12.46 -5.53 5.43
CA LYS A 48 -11.96 -6.80 4.92
C LYS A 48 -11.01 -7.47 5.91
N LEU A 49 -10.11 -6.70 6.51
CA LEU A 49 -9.10 -7.21 7.43
C LEU A 49 -9.56 -7.23 8.87
N LYS A 50 -10.78 -6.73 9.15
CA LYS A 50 -11.36 -6.66 10.49
C LYS A 50 -10.50 -5.85 11.46
N VAL A 51 -10.03 -4.70 10.98
CA VAL A 51 -9.25 -3.75 11.78
C VAL A 51 -9.85 -2.36 11.63
N GLU A 52 -9.31 -1.39 12.37
CA GLU A 52 -9.77 -0.02 12.28
C GLU A 52 -9.14 0.69 11.08
N ASP A 53 -9.81 1.76 10.61
CA ASP A 53 -9.31 2.57 9.50
C ASP A 53 -7.92 3.11 9.79
N SER A 54 -7.69 3.56 11.02
CA SER A 54 -6.39 4.10 11.43
C SER A 54 -5.29 3.03 11.35
N THR A 55 -5.63 1.78 11.64
CA THR A 55 -4.70 0.67 11.54
C THR A 55 -4.26 0.46 10.09
N VAL A 56 -5.21 0.51 9.15
CA VAL A 56 -4.91 0.40 7.72
C VAL A 56 -3.99 1.54 7.30
N SER A 57 -4.29 2.76 7.71
CA SER A 57 -3.47 3.93 7.37
C SER A 57 -2.06 3.80 7.91
N THR A 58 -1.91 3.27 9.12
CA THR A 58 -0.60 3.06 9.74
C THR A 58 0.21 2.01 8.97
N HIS A 59 -0.42 0.88 8.64
CA HIS A 59 0.26 -0.16 7.85
C HIS A 59 0.66 0.36 6.48
N ARG A 60 -0.22 1.13 5.84
CA ARG A 60 0.08 1.73 4.54
C ARG A 60 1.28 2.66 4.63
N LYS A 61 1.30 3.52 5.64
CA LYS A 61 2.41 4.46 5.83
C LYS A 61 3.73 3.71 6.05
N ASN A 62 3.71 2.72 6.93
CA ASN A 62 4.91 1.95 7.23
C ASN A 62 5.41 1.19 6.00
N ALA A 63 4.50 0.59 5.25
CA ALA A 63 4.85 -0.13 4.02
C ALA A 63 5.45 0.82 2.99
N CYS A 64 4.83 1.99 2.79
CA CYS A 64 5.33 2.99 1.85
C CYS A 64 6.73 3.47 2.24
N ASP A 65 6.96 3.68 3.52
CA ASP A 65 8.27 4.12 4.01
C ASP A 65 9.33 3.06 3.75
N LYS A 66 9.01 1.79 4.00
CA LYS A 66 9.94 0.68 3.74
C LYS A 66 10.28 0.57 2.26
N ILE A 67 9.27 0.67 1.40
CA ILE A 67 9.47 0.59 -0.05
C ILE A 67 10.31 1.77 -0.52
N ARG A 68 9.98 2.97 -0.05
CA ARG A 68 10.72 4.18 -0.44
C ARG A 68 12.17 4.09 -0.03
N ASN A 69 12.44 3.66 1.21
CA ASN A 69 13.80 3.52 1.70
C ASN A 69 14.56 2.46 0.89
N ALA A 70 13.91 1.36 0.54
CA ALA A 70 14.54 0.32 -0.27
C ALA A 70 14.88 0.83 -1.68
N MET A 71 14.02 1.68 -2.24
CA MET A 71 14.24 2.23 -3.57
C MET A 71 15.39 3.25 -3.60
N GLU A 72 15.69 3.86 -2.46
CA GLU A 72 16.77 4.84 -2.33
C GLU A 72 18.13 4.18 -2.06
N GLU A 73 18.14 2.91 -1.72
CA GLU A 73 19.38 2.17 -1.56
C GLU A 73 20.01 1.90 -2.94
#